data_e6bdcd1985c827f7f2f1c405f82cee14
#
_entry.id   e6bdcd1985c827f7f2f1c405f82cee14
#
_cell.length_a   1.000
_cell.length_b   1.000
_cell.length_c   1.000
_cell.angle_alpha   90.00
_cell.angle_beta   90.00
_cell.angle_gamma   90.00
#
_symmetry.space_group_name_H-M   'P 1'
#
loop_
_entity.id
_entity.type
_entity.pdbx_description
1 polymer ?
#
loop_
_entity_poly.entity_id
_entity_poly.type
_entity_poly.pdbx_seq_one_letter_code
_entity_poly.pdbx_strand_id
1 'polypeptide(L)'
;MRNRDFTTWLSDFRDSIADYKYYIDFEKVHRNVESIKVELNILNSLIGSKNIEADFEALIEKYPEILKCIPLLLAVRSNEIYAIDSDGEFTYKFKKPNMSAEQYKVFMRKTGLFDLMANHIINNIVDYVTGVETGLDSNGRKNRGGHLMENLIESFIKKAGFTKDKTYFKE
;
A
#
# COMPACT_ATOMS: atom_id res chain seq x y z
N MET A 1 -0.12 36.45 30.00
CA MET A 1 0.59 35.29 29.40
C MET A 1 1.57 34.77 30.44
N ARG A 2 1.37 33.54 30.98
CA ARG A 2 2.39 32.91 31.84
C ARG A 2 3.59 32.56 30.98
N ASN A 3 4.76 33.15 31.26
CA ASN A 3 6.02 32.74 30.72
C ASN A 3 6.23 31.26 31.16
N ARG A 4 5.91 30.31 30.30
CA ARG A 4 6.43 28.93 30.49
C ARG A 4 7.92 29.00 30.29
N ASP A 5 8.69 28.55 31.27
CA ASP A 5 10.13 28.35 31.11
C ASP A 5 10.39 27.49 29.89
N PHE A 6 11.33 27.91 29.04
CA PHE A 6 11.72 27.21 27.81
C PHE A 6 12.09 25.74 28.08
N THR A 7 12.71 25.48 29.22
CA THR A 7 13.11 24.12 29.64
C THR A 7 11.92 23.21 29.88
N THR A 8 10.85 23.72 30.53
CA THR A 8 9.58 22.98 30.73
C THR A 8 8.87 22.76 29.40
N TRP A 9 8.86 23.75 28.50
CA TRP A 9 8.30 23.60 27.16
C TRP A 9 9.08 22.56 26.34
N LEU A 10 10.42 22.53 26.43
CA LEU A 10 11.27 21.58 25.73
C LEU A 10 11.11 20.16 26.27
N SER A 11 10.89 19.99 27.58
CA SER A 11 10.62 18.65 28.16
C SER A 11 9.27 18.13 27.70
N ASP A 12 8.23 18.95 27.71
CA ASP A 12 6.91 18.60 27.15
C ASP A 12 7.00 18.17 25.68
N PHE A 13 7.90 18.77 24.91
CA PHE A 13 8.13 18.44 23.51
C PHE A 13 8.90 17.12 23.32
N ARG A 14 9.80 16.77 24.25
CA ARG A 14 10.55 15.51 24.23
C ARG A 14 9.68 14.31 24.60
N ASP A 15 8.69 14.51 25.48
CA ASP A 15 7.76 13.45 25.90
C ASP A 15 6.70 13.14 24.82
N SER A 16 6.67 13.88 23.72
CA SER A 16 5.75 13.67 22.60
C SER A 16 6.33 12.86 21.44
N ILE A 17 7.36 12.02 21.67
CA ILE A 17 7.88 11.13 20.65
C ILE A 17 6.79 10.10 20.31
N ALA A 18 6.33 10.15 19.07
CA ALA A 18 5.38 9.19 18.57
C ALA A 18 5.98 7.77 18.56
N ASP A 19 5.22 6.78 19.00
CA ASP A 19 5.64 5.38 18.90
C ASP A 19 5.62 4.87 17.44
N TYR A 20 6.06 3.63 17.23
CA TYR A 20 6.13 3.03 15.89
C TYR A 20 4.76 3.00 15.18
N LYS A 21 3.64 2.94 15.91
CA LYS A 21 2.28 2.90 15.34
C LYS A 21 1.91 4.19 14.62
N TYR A 22 2.50 5.32 15.04
CA TYR A 22 2.37 6.57 14.31
C TYR A 22 3.03 6.50 12.93
N TYR A 23 4.15 5.78 12.82
CA TYR A 23 4.91 5.69 11.57
C TYR A 23 4.33 4.63 10.64
N ILE A 24 4.00 3.45 11.17
CA ILE A 24 3.49 2.31 10.40
C ILE A 24 2.45 1.57 11.24
N ASP A 25 1.27 1.38 10.67
CA ASP A 25 0.24 0.52 11.24
C ASP A 25 0.48 -0.94 10.80
N PHE A 26 1.37 -1.63 11.52
CA PHE A 26 1.71 -3.03 11.23
C PHE A 26 0.51 -3.97 11.35
N GLU A 27 -0.45 -3.69 12.23
CA GLU A 27 -1.66 -4.52 12.35
C GLU A 27 -2.49 -4.48 11.07
N LYS A 28 -2.60 -3.29 10.46
CA LYS A 28 -3.26 -3.11 9.17
C LYS A 28 -2.47 -3.77 8.04
N VAL A 29 -1.14 -3.60 8.00
CA VAL A 29 -0.27 -4.25 7.01
C VAL A 29 -0.45 -5.76 7.06
N HIS A 30 -0.34 -6.35 8.25
CA HIS A 30 -0.50 -7.80 8.42
C HIS A 30 -1.90 -8.29 8.03
N ARG A 31 -2.98 -7.60 8.43
CA ARG A 31 -4.35 -7.96 8.00
C ARG A 31 -4.50 -7.95 6.48
N ASN A 32 -3.95 -6.94 5.80
CA ASN A 32 -4.01 -6.85 4.35
C ASN A 32 -3.30 -8.03 3.69
N VAL A 33 -2.08 -8.34 4.12
CA VAL A 33 -1.29 -9.45 3.57
C VAL A 33 -1.92 -10.81 3.89
N GLU A 34 -2.37 -11.05 5.14
CA GLU A 34 -3.03 -12.30 5.53
C GLU A 34 -4.29 -12.57 4.70
N SER A 35 -5.04 -11.53 4.33
CA SER A 35 -6.27 -11.68 3.54
C SER A 35 -6.05 -12.23 2.13
N ILE A 36 -4.82 -12.21 1.62
CA ILE A 36 -4.43 -12.66 0.28
C ILE A 36 -3.22 -13.61 0.29
N LYS A 37 -2.83 -14.08 1.45
CA LYS A 37 -1.60 -14.88 1.65
C LYS A 37 -1.61 -16.19 0.88
N VAL A 38 -2.77 -16.82 0.74
CA VAL A 38 -2.90 -18.06 -0.04
C VAL A 38 -2.55 -17.81 -1.49
N GLU A 39 -3.10 -16.78 -2.10
CA GLU A 39 -2.86 -16.40 -3.48
C GLU A 39 -1.40 -15.97 -3.71
N LEU A 40 -0.81 -15.23 -2.75
CA LEU A 40 0.61 -14.88 -2.80
C LEU A 40 1.52 -16.12 -2.73
N ASN A 41 1.16 -17.12 -1.93
CA ASN A 41 1.90 -18.38 -1.86
C ASN A 41 1.77 -19.21 -3.14
N ILE A 42 0.62 -19.18 -3.81
CA ILE A 42 0.46 -19.80 -5.12
C ILE A 42 1.39 -19.11 -6.14
N LEU A 43 1.45 -17.78 -6.15
CA LEU A 43 2.36 -17.01 -7.00
C LEU A 43 3.85 -17.27 -6.70
N ASN A 44 4.22 -17.66 -5.47
CA ASN A 44 5.59 -18.04 -5.13
C ASN A 44 6.13 -19.19 -6.01
N SER A 45 5.27 -20.06 -6.55
CA SER A 45 5.68 -21.14 -7.44
C SER A 45 6.29 -20.66 -8.77
N LEU A 46 6.09 -19.40 -9.13
CA LEU A 46 6.67 -18.77 -10.32
C LEU A 46 8.11 -18.31 -10.10
N ILE A 47 8.57 -18.22 -8.85
CA ILE A 47 9.92 -17.74 -8.56
C ILE A 47 10.94 -18.76 -9.08
N GLY A 48 11.86 -18.28 -9.94
CA GLY A 48 12.88 -19.10 -10.55
C GLY A 48 12.37 -20.04 -11.65
N SER A 49 11.11 -19.90 -12.09
CA SER A 49 10.59 -20.69 -13.21
C SER A 49 11.33 -20.38 -14.51
N LYS A 50 11.71 -21.43 -15.24
CA LYS A 50 12.32 -21.34 -16.57
C LYS A 50 11.30 -21.14 -17.69
N ASN A 51 10.04 -21.49 -17.42
CA ASN A 51 8.91 -21.40 -18.37
C ASN A 51 7.81 -20.54 -17.79
N ILE A 52 8.19 -19.39 -17.20
CA ILE A 52 7.32 -18.58 -16.35
C ILE A 52 5.99 -18.18 -17.01
N GLU A 53 5.98 -17.93 -18.32
CA GLU A 53 4.75 -17.55 -19.04
C GLU A 53 3.76 -18.71 -19.13
N ALA A 54 4.24 -19.93 -19.42
CA ALA A 54 3.39 -21.12 -19.46
C ALA A 54 2.91 -21.52 -18.05
N ASP A 55 3.81 -21.42 -17.06
CA ASP A 55 3.46 -21.70 -15.66
C ASP A 55 2.45 -20.69 -15.13
N PHE A 56 2.59 -19.41 -15.47
CA PHE A 56 1.61 -18.38 -15.10
C PHE A 56 0.25 -18.63 -15.75
N GLU A 57 0.22 -18.98 -17.04
CA GLU A 57 -1.03 -19.31 -17.75
C GLU A 57 -1.74 -20.47 -17.07
N ALA A 58 -1.04 -21.58 -16.79
CA ALA A 58 -1.59 -22.72 -16.08
C ALA A 58 -2.10 -22.34 -14.66
N LEU A 59 -1.40 -21.44 -13.99
CA LEU A 59 -1.83 -20.96 -12.66
C LEU A 59 -3.11 -20.13 -12.71
N ILE A 60 -3.23 -19.18 -13.65
CA ILE A 60 -4.45 -18.34 -13.72
C ILE A 60 -5.67 -19.12 -14.24
N GLU A 61 -5.46 -20.16 -15.06
CA GLU A 61 -6.55 -21.08 -15.45
C GLU A 61 -7.09 -21.86 -14.25
N LYS A 62 -6.20 -22.32 -13.37
CA LYS A 62 -6.56 -23.12 -12.20
C LYS A 62 -6.97 -22.28 -10.99
N TYR A 63 -6.36 -21.14 -10.81
CA TYR A 63 -6.51 -20.23 -9.66
C TYR A 63 -6.66 -18.77 -10.12
N PRO A 64 -7.75 -18.40 -10.80
CA PRO A 64 -7.92 -17.06 -11.37
C PRO A 64 -7.91 -15.95 -10.31
N GLU A 65 -8.19 -16.28 -9.06
CA GLU A 65 -8.16 -15.35 -7.92
C GLU A 65 -6.77 -14.78 -7.60
N ILE A 66 -5.68 -15.42 -8.08
CA ILE A 66 -4.32 -14.88 -7.89
C ILE A 66 -4.11 -13.55 -8.63
N LEU A 67 -4.88 -13.30 -9.69
CA LEU A 67 -4.78 -12.05 -10.46
C LEU A 67 -5.00 -10.81 -9.58
N LYS A 68 -5.87 -10.87 -8.55
CA LYS A 68 -6.10 -9.74 -7.64
C LYS A 68 -4.84 -9.27 -6.91
N CYS A 69 -3.81 -10.11 -6.81
CA CYS A 69 -2.55 -9.79 -6.15
C CYS A 69 -1.56 -9.05 -7.07
N ILE A 70 -1.73 -9.14 -8.39
CA ILE A 70 -0.79 -8.58 -9.37
C ILE A 70 -0.57 -7.06 -9.20
N PRO A 71 -1.62 -6.23 -9.00
CA PRO A 71 -1.41 -4.79 -8.81
C PRO A 71 -0.51 -4.46 -7.61
N LEU A 72 -0.57 -5.25 -6.53
CA LEU A 72 0.28 -5.04 -5.35
C LEU A 72 1.75 -5.28 -5.63
N LEU A 73 2.09 -6.14 -6.59
CA LEU A 73 3.49 -6.32 -7.02
C LEU A 73 4.06 -5.04 -7.66
N LEU A 74 3.20 -4.16 -8.13
CA LEU A 74 3.54 -2.83 -8.67
C LEU A 74 3.27 -1.69 -7.66
N ALA A 75 3.07 -2.00 -6.38
CA ALA A 75 2.69 -1.07 -5.33
C ALA A 75 1.39 -0.29 -5.61
N VAL A 76 0.46 -0.89 -6.38
CA VAL A 76 -0.84 -0.32 -6.72
C VAL A 76 -1.94 -1.02 -5.94
N ARG A 77 -2.73 -0.28 -5.16
CA ARG A 77 -3.88 -0.82 -4.41
C ARG A 77 -5.17 -0.93 -5.23
N SER A 78 -5.23 -0.28 -6.39
CA SER A 78 -6.38 -0.39 -7.29
C SER A 78 -6.45 -1.79 -7.89
N ASN A 79 -7.66 -2.35 -8.00
CA ASN A 79 -7.88 -3.59 -8.74
C ASN A 79 -7.99 -3.39 -10.25
N GLU A 80 -7.82 -2.16 -10.72
CA GLU A 80 -7.84 -1.79 -12.13
C GLU A 80 -6.60 -0.95 -12.44
N ILE A 81 -5.93 -1.28 -13.55
CA ILE A 81 -4.78 -0.53 -14.07
C ILE A 81 -5.09 -0.13 -15.50
N TYR A 82 -5.02 1.17 -15.74
CA TYR A 82 -5.09 1.74 -17.08
C TYR A 82 -3.69 1.81 -17.68
N ALA A 83 -3.53 1.28 -18.87
CA ALA A 83 -2.28 1.25 -19.60
C ALA A 83 -2.46 1.80 -21.01
N ILE A 84 -1.51 2.59 -21.46
CA ILE A 84 -1.41 3.08 -22.84
C ILE A 84 -0.06 2.63 -23.37
N ASP A 85 -0.05 2.00 -24.52
CA ASP A 85 1.17 1.61 -25.21
C ASP A 85 1.01 1.71 -26.74
N SER A 86 1.99 1.21 -27.51
CA SER A 86 1.94 1.21 -28.98
C SER A 86 0.78 0.40 -29.57
N ASP A 87 0.21 -0.52 -28.79
CA ASP A 87 -0.87 -1.41 -29.23
C ASP A 87 -2.26 -0.83 -28.87
N GLY A 88 -2.30 0.29 -28.13
CA GLY A 88 -3.52 1.02 -27.79
C GLY A 88 -3.72 1.30 -26.31
N GLU A 89 -4.98 1.48 -25.93
CA GLU A 89 -5.41 1.77 -24.58
C GLU A 89 -6.10 0.53 -23.99
N PHE A 90 -5.69 0.14 -22.78
CA PHE A 90 -6.19 -1.05 -22.10
C PHE A 90 -6.55 -0.72 -20.65
N THR A 91 -7.68 -1.28 -20.18
CA THR A 91 -8.02 -1.29 -18.76
C THR A 91 -8.02 -2.72 -18.26
N TYR A 92 -6.97 -3.10 -17.53
CA TYR A 92 -6.85 -4.42 -16.92
C TYR A 92 -7.59 -4.45 -15.59
N LYS A 93 -8.51 -5.42 -15.43
CA LYS A 93 -9.25 -5.66 -14.19
C LYS A 93 -8.75 -6.95 -13.55
N PHE A 94 -8.33 -6.87 -12.30
CA PHE A 94 -7.66 -7.98 -11.61
C PHE A 94 -8.56 -8.73 -10.61
N LYS A 95 -9.59 -8.08 -10.07
CA LYS A 95 -10.55 -8.73 -9.17
C LYS A 95 -11.66 -9.47 -9.92
N LYS A 96 -12.08 -8.93 -11.06
CA LYS A 96 -13.01 -9.55 -12.00
C LYS A 96 -12.36 -9.48 -13.37
N PRO A 97 -11.56 -10.49 -13.74
CA PRO A 97 -10.80 -10.49 -14.99
C PRO A 97 -11.67 -10.19 -16.20
N ASN A 98 -11.20 -9.32 -17.07
CA ASN A 98 -11.90 -8.88 -18.29
C ASN A 98 -11.08 -9.13 -19.55
N MET A 99 -9.88 -9.71 -19.41
CA MET A 99 -8.93 -9.96 -20.48
C MET A 99 -8.63 -11.46 -20.59
N SER A 100 -8.10 -11.90 -21.73
CA SER A 100 -7.62 -13.27 -21.92
C SER A 100 -6.33 -13.52 -21.14
N ALA A 101 -5.98 -14.81 -20.94
CA ALA A 101 -4.71 -15.21 -20.33
C ALA A 101 -3.50 -14.59 -21.08
N GLU A 102 -3.55 -14.57 -22.41
CA GLU A 102 -2.49 -13.98 -23.22
C GLU A 102 -2.33 -12.46 -22.95
N GLN A 103 -3.42 -11.72 -22.80
CA GLN A 103 -3.35 -10.29 -22.48
C GLN A 103 -2.76 -10.03 -21.09
N TYR A 104 -3.06 -10.88 -20.09
CA TYR A 104 -2.40 -10.80 -18.78
C TYR A 104 -0.92 -11.18 -18.86
N LYS A 105 -0.52 -12.16 -19.70
CA LYS A 105 0.91 -12.45 -19.95
C LYS A 105 1.62 -11.24 -20.57
N VAL A 106 1.00 -10.59 -21.55
CA VAL A 106 1.54 -9.35 -22.15
C VAL A 106 1.71 -8.26 -21.08
N PHE A 107 0.73 -8.08 -20.19
CA PHE A 107 0.84 -7.17 -19.07
C PHE A 107 2.03 -7.51 -18.16
N MET A 108 2.15 -8.76 -17.73
CA MET A 108 3.24 -9.23 -16.87
C MET A 108 4.62 -9.05 -17.51
N ARG A 109 4.73 -9.27 -18.82
CA ARG A 109 5.95 -9.08 -19.60
C ARG A 109 6.30 -7.59 -19.72
N LYS A 110 5.35 -6.74 -20.14
CA LYS A 110 5.58 -5.30 -20.34
C LYS A 110 5.89 -4.58 -19.02
N THR A 111 5.36 -5.03 -17.90
CA THR A 111 5.66 -4.47 -16.57
C THR A 111 6.94 -5.02 -15.93
N GLY A 112 7.59 -6.03 -16.54
CA GLY A 112 8.78 -6.66 -15.98
C GLY A 112 8.52 -7.60 -14.80
N LEU A 113 7.25 -7.89 -14.48
CA LEU A 113 6.91 -8.77 -13.35
C LEU A 113 7.39 -10.20 -13.55
N PHE A 114 7.45 -10.69 -14.78
CA PHE A 114 8.05 -11.99 -15.07
C PHE A 114 9.55 -12.00 -14.75
N ASP A 115 10.28 -10.95 -15.14
CA ASP A 115 11.72 -10.85 -14.85
C ASP A 115 11.98 -10.75 -13.35
N LEU A 116 11.13 -10.02 -12.63
CA LEU A 116 11.20 -9.88 -11.18
C LEU A 116 11.19 -11.26 -10.47
N MET A 117 10.36 -12.18 -10.94
CA MET A 117 10.20 -13.52 -10.37
C MET A 117 11.19 -14.54 -10.96
N ALA A 118 11.32 -14.62 -12.29
CA ALA A 118 12.16 -15.60 -12.95
C ALA A 118 13.64 -15.46 -12.58
N ASN A 119 14.12 -14.23 -12.42
CA ASN A 119 15.53 -13.93 -12.12
C ASN A 119 15.84 -13.82 -10.62
N HIS A 120 14.96 -14.28 -9.74
CA HIS A 120 15.15 -14.20 -8.29
C HIS A 120 15.46 -12.79 -7.77
N ILE A 121 14.94 -11.73 -8.41
CA ILE A 121 15.03 -10.36 -7.89
C ILE A 121 14.26 -10.29 -6.56
N ILE A 122 13.16 -11.05 -6.49
CA ILE A 122 12.47 -11.36 -5.22
C ILE A 122 12.53 -12.85 -4.96
N ASN A 123 12.70 -13.26 -3.70
CA ASN A 123 12.79 -14.65 -3.28
C ASN A 123 11.53 -15.14 -2.55
N ASN A 124 10.66 -14.25 -2.14
CA ASN A 124 9.37 -14.54 -1.49
C ASN A 124 8.38 -13.42 -1.76
N ILE A 125 7.26 -13.74 -2.42
CA ILE A 125 6.23 -12.75 -2.78
C ILE A 125 5.50 -12.24 -1.54
N VAL A 126 5.29 -13.07 -0.50
CA VAL A 126 4.62 -12.63 0.74
C VAL A 126 5.47 -11.58 1.44
N ASP A 127 6.78 -11.82 1.56
CA ASP A 127 7.71 -10.86 2.19
C ASP A 127 7.81 -9.57 1.37
N TYR A 128 7.90 -9.71 0.04
CA TYR A 128 7.92 -8.57 -0.88
C TYR A 128 6.66 -7.72 -0.72
N VAL A 129 5.47 -8.32 -0.78
CA VAL A 129 4.18 -7.60 -0.64
C VAL A 129 4.03 -7.00 0.76
N THR A 130 4.54 -7.66 1.81
CA THR A 130 4.60 -7.08 3.16
C THR A 130 5.43 -5.79 3.17
N GLY A 131 6.57 -5.79 2.49
CA GLY A 131 7.40 -4.59 2.31
C GLY A 131 6.68 -3.49 1.52
N VAL A 132 6.01 -3.86 0.43
CA VAL A 132 5.20 -2.93 -0.38
C VAL A 132 4.08 -2.30 0.45
N GLU A 133 3.30 -3.10 1.18
CA GLU A 133 2.21 -2.61 2.04
C GLU A 133 2.73 -1.70 3.16
N THR A 134 3.89 -2.04 3.74
CA THR A 134 4.58 -1.20 4.72
C THR A 134 4.96 0.16 4.12
N GLY A 135 5.52 0.17 2.91
CA GLY A 135 5.86 1.41 2.19
C GLY A 135 4.63 2.25 1.86
N LEU A 136 3.55 1.62 1.38
CA LEU A 136 2.29 2.29 1.08
C LEU A 136 1.62 2.86 2.35
N ASP A 137 1.72 2.18 3.49
CA ASP A 137 1.20 2.68 4.76
C ASP A 137 2.06 3.82 5.32
N SER A 138 3.39 3.73 5.19
CA SER A 138 4.32 4.81 5.55
C SER A 138 4.02 6.11 4.78
N ASN A 139 3.65 6.03 3.51
CA ASN A 139 3.19 7.20 2.75
C ASN A 139 1.89 7.80 3.32
N GLY A 140 1.02 6.99 3.91
CA GLY A 140 -0.18 7.45 4.63
C GLY A 140 0.12 8.25 5.91
N ARG A 141 1.37 8.21 6.43
CA ARG A 141 1.81 8.99 7.60
C ARG A 141 1.61 10.49 7.43
N LYS A 142 1.78 11.02 6.21
CA LYS A 142 1.57 12.46 5.93
C LYS A 142 0.15 12.89 6.31
N ASN A 143 -0.85 12.07 5.96
CA ASN A 143 -2.24 12.34 6.29
C ASN A 143 -2.50 12.20 7.80
N ARG A 144 -1.92 11.16 8.45
CA ARG A 144 -2.01 11.01 9.92
C ARG A 144 -1.36 12.18 10.65
N GLY A 145 -0.20 12.67 10.16
CA GLY A 145 0.47 13.86 10.70
C GLY A 145 -0.36 15.13 10.55
N GLY A 146 -1.03 15.31 9.41
CA GLY A 146 -1.97 16.41 9.19
C GLY A 146 -3.09 16.39 10.22
N HIS A 147 -3.78 15.27 10.38
CA HIS A 147 -4.86 15.12 11.36
C HIS A 147 -4.40 15.30 12.82
N LEU A 148 -3.19 14.81 13.15
CA LEU A 148 -2.63 15.05 14.49
C LEU A 148 -2.42 16.53 14.75
N MET A 149 -1.86 17.26 13.78
CA MET A 149 -1.65 18.71 13.88
C MET A 149 -2.97 19.48 13.96
N GLU A 150 -3.95 19.12 13.14
CA GLU A 150 -5.29 19.71 13.19
C GLU A 150 -5.93 19.52 14.57
N ASN A 151 -5.88 18.32 15.14
CA ASN A 151 -6.42 18.03 16.46
C ASN A 151 -5.69 18.80 17.56
N LEU A 152 -4.37 18.96 17.43
CA LEU A 152 -3.57 19.75 18.34
C LEU A 152 -3.98 21.23 18.30
N ILE A 153 -4.07 21.81 17.10
CA ILE A 153 -4.51 23.20 16.90
C ILE A 153 -5.94 23.39 17.45
N GLU A 154 -6.85 22.46 17.13
CA GLU A 154 -8.21 22.48 17.63
C GLU A 154 -8.26 22.46 19.17
N SER A 155 -7.37 21.67 19.81
CA SER A 155 -7.29 21.66 21.27
C SER A 155 -6.87 23.01 21.85
N PHE A 156 -5.95 23.72 21.20
CA PHE A 156 -5.54 25.08 21.63
C PHE A 156 -6.64 26.08 21.41
N ILE A 157 -7.37 26.03 20.30
CA ILE A 157 -8.51 26.91 20.00
C ILE A 157 -9.61 26.72 21.07
N LYS A 158 -9.94 25.47 21.41
CA LYS A 158 -10.90 25.16 22.48
C LYS A 158 -10.44 25.68 23.85
N LYS A 159 -9.16 25.51 24.20
CA LYS A 159 -8.57 26.03 25.45
C LYS A 159 -8.58 27.56 25.50
N ALA A 160 -8.53 28.23 24.36
CA ALA A 160 -8.67 29.70 24.26
C ALA A 160 -10.14 30.18 24.38
N GLY A 161 -11.10 29.25 24.55
CA GLY A 161 -12.52 29.60 24.77
C GLY A 161 -13.37 29.64 23.49
N PHE A 162 -12.81 29.27 22.35
CA PHE A 162 -13.57 29.19 21.10
C PHE A 162 -14.36 27.88 21.01
N THR A 163 -15.55 27.94 20.41
CA THR A 163 -16.46 26.79 20.27
C THR A 163 -16.59 26.41 18.80
N LYS A 164 -16.39 25.11 18.48
CA LYS A 164 -16.58 24.60 17.15
C LYS A 164 -18.02 24.88 16.66
N ASP A 165 -18.13 25.14 15.35
CA ASP A 165 -19.39 25.45 14.64
C ASP A 165 -20.11 26.72 15.09
N LYS A 166 -19.48 27.51 16.01
CA LYS A 166 -19.96 28.85 16.45
C LYS A 166 -18.92 29.92 16.17
N THR A 167 -17.69 29.73 16.64
CA THR A 167 -16.62 30.73 16.55
C THR A 167 -15.47 30.28 15.64
N TYR A 168 -15.43 29.02 15.27
CA TYR A 168 -14.55 28.48 14.21
C TYR A 168 -15.21 27.28 13.53
N PHE A 169 -14.83 27.07 12.27
CA PHE A 169 -15.25 25.93 11.44
C PHE A 169 -14.04 25.10 11.02
N LYS A 170 -14.24 23.82 10.83
CA LYS A 170 -13.22 22.91 10.31
C LYS A 170 -13.73 22.35 8.99
N GLU A 171 -13.01 22.61 7.91
CA GLU A 171 -13.24 21.99 6.59
C GLU A 171 -12.72 20.56 6.54
#